data_801c5406eb97c7a1be77c4e0c172ad32
#
_entry.id   801c5406eb97c7a1be77c4e0c172ad32
#
_cell.length_a   1.000
_cell.length_b   1.000
_cell.length_c   1.000
_cell.angle_alpha   90.00
_cell.angle_beta   90.00
_cell.angle_gamma   90.00
#
_symmetry.space_group_name_H-M   'P 1'
#
loop_
_entity.id
_entity.type
_entity.pdbx_description
1 polymer ?
#
loop_
_entity_poly.entity_id
_entity_poly.type
_entity_poly.pdbx_seq_one_letter_code
_entity_poly.pdbx_strand_id
1 'polypeptide(L)'
;MKPDIEGFLQPIINQEKCIECGLCVKHCPVINPISTKELKQEVYAMISNKDRNVSSSGGAFSVFARIILSKGGSVYGATINKELHVHHIRIDNIEDLSLLRGSKYVQSEIGNCFQLAKKDLQNGQMVLFTGTPCQIAGLYKYLGKKYENLLITLDLVCHGVPSQGVFNEYIKKLENTITNGKKIQEFRFRKFNSWSIVPAIKFTKSKWRKLNLWENAYMNAFFEGYIFRESCFRCQYCSTNRVGIFTIADFWGIGRHGFPFKKNIACGVSLVIDNYNSMPILKESILQEAYIEKRTIEEAIAEQTNLKHPLLRQPQRDKAINLLMNPNTTLKEFSKACNLPWKVTFKYLVMKILKDLIYTLGLYNIYKTINYKIKKS
;
A
#
# COMPACT_ATOMS: atom_id res chain seq x y z
N MET A 1 -8.18 -15.10 16.59
CA MET A 1 -6.90 -14.80 15.92
C MET A 1 -5.80 -14.75 16.97
N LYS A 2 -4.66 -15.43 16.74
CA LYS A 2 -3.46 -15.31 17.60
C LYS A 2 -2.22 -15.13 16.71
N PRO A 3 -1.21 -14.41 17.19
CA PRO A 3 0.03 -14.28 16.43
C PRO A 3 0.80 -15.61 16.42
N ASP A 4 1.39 -15.94 15.26
CA ASP A 4 2.39 -16.98 15.15
C ASP A 4 3.78 -16.48 15.60
N ILE A 5 4.82 -17.30 15.45
CA ILE A 5 6.20 -16.97 15.85
C ILE A 5 6.79 -15.78 15.08
N GLU A 6 6.27 -15.45 13.90
CA GLU A 6 6.64 -14.30 13.09
C GLU A 6 5.69 -13.10 13.34
N GLY A 7 4.74 -13.21 14.28
CA GLY A 7 3.79 -12.17 14.64
C GLY A 7 2.63 -11.98 13.66
N PHE A 8 2.41 -12.90 12.72
CA PHE A 8 1.24 -12.89 11.84
C PHE A 8 0.02 -13.46 12.55
N LEU A 9 -1.10 -12.74 12.52
CA LEU A 9 -2.36 -13.21 13.06
C LEU A 9 -2.87 -14.43 12.26
N GLN A 10 -3.00 -15.57 12.94
CA GLN A 10 -3.56 -16.81 12.39
C GLN A 10 -4.92 -17.09 13.01
N PRO A 11 -5.90 -17.64 12.25
CA PRO A 11 -7.15 -18.09 12.80
C PRO A 11 -6.91 -19.33 13.68
N ILE A 12 -7.51 -19.32 14.87
CA ILE A 12 -7.52 -20.48 15.75
C ILE A 12 -8.96 -20.90 15.96
N ILE A 13 -9.24 -22.17 15.66
CA ILE A 13 -10.54 -22.78 15.86
C ILE A 13 -10.61 -23.26 17.32
N ASN A 14 -11.63 -22.80 18.04
CA ASN A 14 -11.96 -23.37 19.34
C ASN A 14 -12.73 -24.68 19.08
N GLN A 15 -12.10 -25.81 19.34
CA GLN A 15 -12.67 -27.13 19.06
C GLN A 15 -13.94 -27.42 19.86
N GLU A 16 -14.03 -26.91 21.11
CA GLU A 16 -15.21 -27.10 21.96
C GLU A 16 -16.45 -26.34 21.44
N LYS A 17 -16.24 -25.25 20.67
CA LYS A 17 -17.31 -24.44 20.10
C LYS A 17 -17.49 -24.68 18.59
N CYS A 18 -16.67 -25.50 17.99
CA CYS A 18 -16.74 -25.82 16.57
C CYS A 18 -17.87 -26.80 16.30
N ILE A 19 -18.83 -26.38 15.47
CA ILE A 19 -19.94 -27.21 14.99
C ILE A 19 -19.68 -27.80 13.60
N GLU A 20 -18.45 -27.75 13.14
CA GLU A 20 -17.96 -28.28 11.83
C GLU A 20 -18.76 -27.78 10.59
N CYS A 21 -19.40 -26.61 10.68
CA CYS A 21 -20.24 -26.06 9.60
C CYS A 21 -19.44 -25.61 8.34
N GLY A 22 -18.11 -25.61 8.38
CA GLY A 22 -17.25 -25.22 7.25
C GLY A 22 -17.29 -23.73 6.83
N LEU A 23 -18.05 -22.87 7.53
CA LEU A 23 -18.20 -21.46 7.17
C LEU A 23 -16.87 -20.70 7.16
N CYS A 24 -15.95 -20.98 8.09
CA CYS A 24 -14.63 -20.37 8.16
C CYS A 24 -13.80 -20.69 6.89
N VAL A 25 -13.89 -21.90 6.36
CA VAL A 25 -13.23 -22.30 5.09
C VAL A 25 -13.93 -21.65 3.91
N LYS A 26 -15.27 -21.72 3.84
CA LYS A 26 -16.08 -21.16 2.75
C LYS A 26 -15.86 -19.64 2.58
N HIS A 27 -15.71 -18.90 3.67
CA HIS A 27 -15.52 -17.45 3.64
C HIS A 27 -14.05 -17.00 3.64
N CYS A 28 -13.09 -17.92 3.72
CA CYS A 28 -11.68 -17.57 3.67
C CYS A 28 -11.29 -17.09 2.25
N PRO A 29 -10.84 -15.84 2.08
CA PRO A 29 -10.50 -15.31 0.76
C PRO A 29 -9.19 -15.88 0.21
N VAL A 30 -8.42 -16.62 1.01
CA VAL A 30 -7.19 -17.31 0.60
C VAL A 30 -7.48 -18.71 0.11
N ILE A 31 -8.30 -19.47 0.84
CA ILE A 31 -8.68 -20.86 0.46
C ILE A 31 -9.70 -20.84 -0.67
N ASN A 32 -10.67 -19.94 -0.60
CA ASN A 32 -11.72 -19.75 -1.60
C ASN A 32 -11.67 -18.30 -2.12
N PRO A 33 -10.81 -17.99 -3.08
CA PRO A 33 -10.70 -16.65 -3.65
C PRO A 33 -12.00 -16.23 -4.33
N ILE A 34 -12.21 -14.92 -4.47
CA ILE A 34 -13.28 -14.38 -5.28
C ILE A 34 -12.85 -14.48 -6.74
N SER A 35 -13.67 -15.13 -7.55
CA SER A 35 -13.51 -15.09 -9.01
C SER A 35 -13.87 -13.69 -9.50
N THR A 36 -12.91 -13.04 -10.12
CA THR A 36 -13.10 -11.75 -10.81
C THR A 36 -13.29 -12.04 -12.29
N LYS A 37 -14.32 -11.41 -12.91
CA LYS A 37 -14.49 -11.49 -14.36
C LYS A 37 -13.52 -10.54 -15.05
N GLU A 38 -13.03 -10.91 -16.22
CA GLU A 38 -12.39 -9.96 -17.11
C GLU A 38 -13.40 -8.90 -17.52
N LEU A 39 -13.19 -7.69 -17.04
CA LEU A 39 -14.01 -6.53 -17.40
C LEU A 39 -13.14 -5.54 -18.17
N LYS A 40 -13.77 -4.73 -18.99
CA LYS A 40 -13.09 -3.63 -19.68
C LYS A 40 -12.71 -2.58 -18.66
N GLN A 41 -11.48 -2.64 -18.18
CA GLN A 41 -10.93 -1.70 -17.21
C GLN A 41 -10.59 -0.37 -17.88
N GLU A 42 -10.78 0.72 -17.16
CA GLU A 42 -10.28 2.03 -17.54
C GLU A 42 -9.19 2.49 -16.57
N VAL A 43 -8.16 3.10 -17.09
CA VAL A 43 -6.98 3.52 -16.32
C VAL A 43 -6.85 5.03 -16.35
N TYR A 44 -6.56 5.61 -15.19
CA TYR A 44 -6.40 7.05 -15.02
C TYR A 44 -5.15 7.37 -14.20
N ALA A 45 -4.48 8.45 -14.60
CA ALA A 45 -3.58 9.19 -13.74
C ALA A 45 -4.40 10.20 -12.94
N MET A 46 -4.21 10.28 -11.61
CA MET A 46 -4.96 11.19 -10.75
C MET A 46 -4.04 12.01 -9.86
N ILE A 47 -4.32 13.31 -9.75
CA ILE A 47 -3.66 14.25 -8.85
C ILE A 47 -4.74 15.03 -8.09
N SER A 48 -4.78 14.88 -6.76
CA SER A 48 -5.68 15.66 -5.91
C SER A 48 -5.32 17.14 -5.94
N ASN A 49 -6.31 17.99 -6.07
CA ASN A 49 -6.15 19.44 -6.02
C ASN A 49 -5.82 19.93 -4.60
N LYS A 50 -6.36 19.27 -3.57
CA LYS A 50 -6.27 19.69 -2.17
C LYS A 50 -5.24 18.91 -1.36
N ASP A 51 -5.13 17.59 -1.59
CA ASP A 51 -4.45 16.67 -0.65
C ASP A 51 -3.16 16.06 -1.16
N ARG A 52 -2.68 16.44 -2.36
CA ARG A 52 -1.44 15.89 -2.92
C ARG A 52 -0.24 16.08 -2.00
N ASN A 53 -0.08 17.27 -1.43
CA ASN A 53 1.07 17.63 -0.59
C ASN A 53 1.10 16.96 0.78
N VAL A 54 -0.03 16.40 1.21
CA VAL A 54 -0.18 15.64 2.47
C VAL A 54 -0.42 14.15 2.22
N SER A 55 -0.18 13.70 0.99
CA SER A 55 -0.32 12.31 0.56
C SER A 55 1.03 11.67 0.25
N SER A 56 1.07 10.35 0.18
CA SER A 56 2.26 9.58 -0.25
C SER A 56 2.48 9.60 -1.76
N SER A 57 1.47 9.99 -2.54
CA SER A 57 1.46 10.03 -4.01
C SER A 57 0.49 11.10 -4.49
N GLY A 58 -0.19 10.90 -5.61
CA GLY A 58 -1.15 11.85 -6.18
C GLY A 58 -2.38 12.18 -5.33
N GLY A 59 -2.67 11.42 -4.27
CA GLY A 59 -3.77 11.70 -3.34
C GLY A 59 -5.12 11.07 -3.70
N ALA A 60 -5.17 10.06 -4.57
CA ALA A 60 -6.42 9.42 -5.01
C ALA A 60 -7.30 8.94 -3.84
N PHE A 61 -6.72 8.30 -2.81
CA PHE A 61 -7.48 7.92 -1.61
C PHE A 61 -8.26 9.11 -1.03
N SER A 62 -7.60 10.25 -0.84
CA SER A 62 -8.23 11.44 -0.26
C SER A 62 -9.35 12.01 -1.13
N VAL A 63 -9.23 11.90 -2.46
CA VAL A 63 -10.29 12.32 -3.41
C VAL A 63 -11.55 11.49 -3.18
N PHE A 64 -11.45 10.16 -3.23
CA PHE A 64 -12.59 9.28 -2.99
C PHE A 64 -13.17 9.47 -1.59
N ALA A 65 -12.32 9.57 -0.57
CA ALA A 65 -12.76 9.75 0.81
C ALA A 65 -13.54 11.07 1.00
N ARG A 66 -13.05 12.18 0.42
CA ARG A 66 -13.78 13.48 0.47
C ARG A 66 -15.16 13.39 -0.16
N ILE A 67 -15.26 12.75 -1.32
CA ILE A 67 -16.54 12.58 -2.03
C ILE A 67 -17.55 11.82 -1.15
N ILE A 68 -17.12 10.76 -0.48
CA ILE A 68 -18.02 9.97 0.36
C ILE A 68 -18.39 10.70 1.64
N LEU A 69 -17.42 11.34 2.31
CA LEU A 69 -17.65 12.11 3.53
C LEU A 69 -18.56 13.33 3.26
N SER A 70 -18.39 14.02 2.12
CA SER A 70 -19.26 15.15 1.75
C SER A 70 -20.72 14.77 1.50
N LYS A 71 -20.98 13.48 1.23
CA LYS A 71 -22.33 12.90 1.08
C LYS A 71 -22.87 12.31 2.38
N GLY A 72 -22.22 12.56 3.53
CA GLY A 72 -22.60 11.99 4.82
C GLY A 72 -22.28 10.49 4.96
N GLY A 73 -21.42 9.95 4.10
CA GLY A 73 -20.99 8.57 4.15
C GLY A 73 -19.87 8.32 5.17
N SER A 74 -19.48 7.06 5.32
CA SER A 74 -18.36 6.63 6.17
C SER A 74 -17.21 6.08 5.36
N VAL A 75 -15.98 6.26 5.86
CA VAL A 75 -14.74 5.81 5.24
C VAL A 75 -13.99 4.89 6.18
N TYR A 76 -13.58 3.73 5.67
CA TYR A 76 -12.80 2.72 6.38
C TYR A 76 -11.43 2.60 5.75
N GLY A 77 -10.38 2.63 6.57
CA GLY A 77 -9.00 2.52 6.10
C GLY A 77 -8.02 2.28 7.22
N ALA A 78 -6.78 1.97 6.84
CA ALA A 78 -5.70 1.71 7.79
C ALA A 78 -5.18 3.01 8.42
N THR A 79 -4.99 2.97 9.74
CA THR A 79 -4.29 4.00 10.52
C THR A 79 -3.11 3.41 11.28
N ILE A 80 -2.32 4.25 11.91
CA ILE A 80 -1.28 3.88 12.87
C ILE A 80 -1.50 4.69 14.15
N ASN A 81 -1.63 4.04 15.29
CA ASN A 81 -1.89 4.70 16.57
C ASN A 81 -0.58 5.14 17.27
N LYS A 82 -0.69 5.68 18.48
CA LYS A 82 0.45 6.17 19.27
C LYS A 82 1.39 5.05 19.72
N GLU A 83 0.89 3.84 19.83
CA GLU A 83 1.65 2.61 20.13
C GLU A 83 2.29 2.01 18.86
N LEU A 84 2.21 2.72 17.74
CA LEU A 84 2.67 2.29 16.41
C LEU A 84 1.98 1.01 15.90
N HIS A 85 0.77 0.72 16.40
CA HIS A 85 -0.04 -0.39 15.92
C HIS A 85 -0.87 0.00 14.70
N VAL A 86 -0.78 -0.80 13.63
CA VAL A 86 -1.48 -0.56 12.37
C VAL A 86 -2.80 -1.33 12.35
N HIS A 87 -3.90 -0.62 12.26
CA HIS A 87 -5.24 -1.20 12.26
C HIS A 87 -6.21 -0.38 11.40
N HIS A 88 -7.36 -0.95 11.05
CA HIS A 88 -8.43 -0.24 10.38
C HIS A 88 -9.28 0.53 11.38
N ILE A 89 -9.73 1.70 10.97
CA ILE A 89 -10.72 2.50 11.69
C ILE A 89 -11.81 2.98 10.72
N ARG A 90 -12.93 3.40 11.29
CA ARG A 90 -14.02 4.13 10.66
C ARG A 90 -13.86 5.62 10.95
N ILE A 91 -14.07 6.43 9.92
CA ILE A 91 -14.28 7.89 10.07
C ILE A 91 -15.56 8.29 9.33
N ASP A 92 -16.24 9.31 9.81
CA ASP A 92 -17.41 9.94 9.18
C ASP A 92 -17.29 11.47 9.14
N ASN A 93 -16.15 11.99 9.58
CA ASN A 93 -15.84 13.40 9.55
C ASN A 93 -14.60 13.69 8.69
N ILE A 94 -14.63 14.80 7.97
CA ILE A 94 -13.54 15.22 7.07
C ILE A 94 -12.26 15.61 7.84
N GLU A 95 -12.39 16.10 9.06
CA GLU A 95 -11.25 16.44 9.94
C GLU A 95 -10.41 15.22 10.27
N ASP A 96 -11.05 14.03 10.37
CA ASP A 96 -10.38 12.78 10.68
C ASP A 96 -9.68 12.11 9.48
N LEU A 97 -9.86 12.67 8.27
CA LEU A 97 -9.23 12.12 7.06
C LEU A 97 -7.71 12.02 7.17
N SER A 98 -7.09 12.90 7.95
CA SER A 98 -5.65 12.86 8.19
C SER A 98 -5.15 11.57 8.85
N LEU A 99 -5.98 10.89 9.64
CA LEU A 99 -5.66 9.62 10.32
C LEU A 99 -5.45 8.48 9.33
N LEU A 100 -6.15 8.50 8.19
CA LEU A 100 -6.10 7.46 7.17
C LEU A 100 -5.04 7.70 6.09
N ARG A 101 -4.54 8.94 5.96
CA ARG A 101 -3.54 9.29 4.95
C ARG A 101 -2.20 8.61 5.20
N GLY A 102 -1.46 8.45 4.13
CA GLY A 102 -0.11 7.87 4.14
C GLY A 102 -0.10 6.35 4.10
N SER A 103 0.87 5.80 3.37
CA SER A 103 1.07 4.34 3.26
C SER A 103 1.54 3.75 4.59
N LYS A 104 0.98 2.59 4.96
CA LYS A 104 1.40 1.79 6.11
C LYS A 104 1.85 0.44 5.56
N TYR A 105 3.15 0.17 5.62
CA TYR A 105 3.73 -1.07 5.09
C TYR A 105 3.79 -2.15 6.18
N VAL A 106 2.65 -2.40 6.80
CA VAL A 106 2.38 -3.43 7.81
C VAL A 106 0.98 -3.97 7.56
N GLN A 107 0.74 -5.23 7.82
CA GLN A 107 -0.61 -5.81 7.75
C GLN A 107 -1.50 -5.14 8.81
N SER A 108 -2.50 -4.38 8.36
CA SER A 108 -3.44 -3.75 9.27
C SER A 108 -4.45 -4.75 9.82
N GLU A 109 -4.72 -4.68 11.10
CA GLU A 109 -5.76 -5.45 11.77
C GLU A 109 -7.13 -4.86 11.41
N ILE A 110 -8.05 -5.70 10.92
CA ILE A 110 -9.41 -5.26 10.52
C ILE A 110 -10.30 -4.99 11.74
N GLY A 111 -10.06 -5.69 12.85
CA GLY A 111 -10.90 -5.57 14.04
C GLY A 111 -12.38 -5.84 13.72
N ASN A 112 -13.26 -4.93 14.14
CA ASN A 112 -14.70 -4.97 13.91
C ASN A 112 -15.16 -4.13 12.69
N CYS A 113 -14.24 -3.64 11.84
CA CYS A 113 -14.60 -2.74 10.75
C CYS A 113 -15.56 -3.37 9.72
N PHE A 114 -15.53 -4.68 9.52
CA PHE A 114 -16.51 -5.35 8.65
C PHE A 114 -17.93 -5.30 9.24
N GLN A 115 -18.07 -5.49 10.55
CA GLN A 115 -19.37 -5.38 11.23
C GLN A 115 -19.90 -3.94 11.18
N LEU A 116 -19.04 -2.96 11.45
CA LEU A 116 -19.40 -1.55 11.40
C LEU A 116 -19.81 -1.12 9.98
N ALA A 117 -19.04 -1.51 8.96
CA ALA A 117 -19.37 -1.25 7.56
C ALA A 117 -20.73 -1.86 7.17
N LYS A 118 -21.00 -3.10 7.60
CA LYS A 118 -22.30 -3.74 7.39
C LYS A 118 -23.45 -2.95 8.04
N LYS A 119 -23.25 -2.45 9.26
CA LYS A 119 -24.23 -1.64 9.98
C LYS A 119 -24.50 -0.31 9.24
N ASP A 120 -23.46 0.39 8.80
CA ASP A 120 -23.60 1.64 8.04
C ASP A 120 -24.40 1.40 6.74
N LEU A 121 -24.05 0.34 6.00
CA LEU A 121 -24.76 -0.05 4.77
C LEU A 121 -26.23 -0.43 5.02
N GLN A 122 -26.51 -1.13 6.11
CA GLN A 122 -27.88 -1.47 6.52
C GLN A 122 -28.73 -0.23 6.86
N ASN A 123 -28.08 0.81 7.36
CA ASN A 123 -28.70 2.11 7.65
C ASN A 123 -28.83 3.01 6.40
N GLY A 124 -28.52 2.50 5.20
CA GLY A 124 -28.57 3.28 3.95
C GLY A 124 -27.42 4.26 3.77
N GLN A 125 -26.38 4.19 4.57
CA GLN A 125 -25.23 5.09 4.50
C GLN A 125 -24.23 4.59 3.42
N MET A 126 -23.70 5.52 2.63
CA MET A 126 -22.61 5.21 1.70
C MET A 126 -21.34 4.85 2.46
N VAL A 127 -20.67 3.81 2.00
CA VAL A 127 -19.42 3.32 2.61
C VAL A 127 -18.30 3.30 1.57
N LEU A 128 -17.18 3.92 1.89
CA LEU A 128 -15.91 3.69 1.23
C LEU A 128 -15.05 2.76 2.09
N PHE A 129 -14.71 1.58 1.58
CA PHE A 129 -13.80 0.67 2.27
C PHE A 129 -12.51 0.51 1.49
N THR A 130 -11.36 0.79 2.15
CA THR A 130 -10.04 0.68 1.52
C THR A 130 -9.22 -0.40 2.20
N GLY A 131 -8.44 -1.17 1.42
CA GLY A 131 -7.62 -2.23 1.98
C GLY A 131 -6.77 -2.93 0.94
N THR A 132 -6.00 -3.92 1.36
CA THR A 132 -5.34 -4.83 0.43
C THR A 132 -6.39 -5.68 -0.31
N PRO A 133 -6.10 -6.22 -1.51
CA PRO A 133 -7.10 -6.99 -2.26
C PRO A 133 -7.70 -8.17 -1.48
N CYS A 134 -6.88 -8.85 -0.68
CA CYS A 134 -7.37 -9.95 0.16
C CYS A 134 -8.29 -9.47 1.30
N GLN A 135 -8.10 -8.24 1.81
CA GLN A 135 -9.02 -7.63 2.80
C GLN A 135 -10.34 -7.24 2.14
N ILE A 136 -10.30 -6.67 0.93
CA ILE A 136 -11.52 -6.36 0.15
C ILE A 136 -12.27 -7.65 -0.20
N ALA A 137 -11.56 -8.70 -0.61
CA ALA A 137 -12.17 -10.02 -0.85
C ALA A 137 -12.84 -10.58 0.42
N GLY A 138 -12.18 -10.42 1.59
CA GLY A 138 -12.77 -10.78 2.88
C GLY A 138 -14.04 -9.99 3.20
N LEU A 139 -14.05 -8.69 2.94
CA LEU A 139 -15.22 -7.83 3.10
C LEU A 139 -16.40 -8.32 2.24
N TYR A 140 -16.16 -8.57 0.96
CA TYR A 140 -17.21 -9.08 0.06
C TYR A 140 -17.76 -10.44 0.49
N LYS A 141 -16.88 -11.34 0.95
CA LYS A 141 -17.29 -12.64 1.51
C LYS A 141 -18.14 -12.49 2.78
N TYR A 142 -17.86 -11.47 3.58
CA TYR A 142 -18.61 -11.17 4.81
C TYR A 142 -19.97 -10.50 4.52
N LEU A 143 -20.02 -9.56 3.58
CA LEU A 143 -21.22 -8.78 3.28
C LEU A 143 -22.20 -9.51 2.35
N GLY A 144 -21.70 -10.35 1.44
CA GLY A 144 -22.46 -10.85 0.29
C GLY A 144 -22.76 -9.73 -0.73
N LYS A 145 -23.65 -9.99 -1.67
CA LYS A 145 -23.95 -9.09 -2.81
C LYS A 145 -24.98 -7.97 -2.55
N LYS A 146 -25.41 -7.76 -1.32
CA LYS A 146 -26.60 -6.94 -1.01
C LYS A 146 -26.42 -5.42 -1.09
N TYR A 147 -25.19 -4.91 -1.24
CA TYR A 147 -24.91 -3.49 -0.99
C TYR A 147 -24.18 -2.78 -2.14
N GLU A 148 -24.36 -3.27 -3.37
CA GLU A 148 -23.60 -2.81 -4.55
C GLU A 148 -23.73 -1.28 -4.83
N ASN A 149 -24.88 -0.68 -4.49
CA ASN A 149 -25.14 0.75 -4.76
C ASN A 149 -24.60 1.70 -3.65
N LEU A 150 -24.31 1.20 -2.46
CA LEU A 150 -23.87 1.99 -1.31
C LEU A 150 -22.41 1.75 -0.96
N LEU A 151 -21.83 0.64 -1.42
CA LEU A 151 -20.45 0.27 -1.10
C LEU A 151 -19.51 0.60 -2.26
N ILE A 152 -18.54 1.46 -1.99
CA ILE A 152 -17.39 1.69 -2.87
C ILE A 152 -16.17 1.07 -2.21
N THR A 153 -15.41 0.28 -2.96
CA THR A 153 -14.19 -0.34 -2.48
C THR A 153 -12.98 0.12 -3.27
N LEU A 154 -11.90 0.45 -2.54
CA LEU A 154 -10.59 0.72 -3.11
C LEU A 154 -9.63 -0.39 -2.68
N ASP A 155 -9.18 -1.22 -3.61
CA ASP A 155 -8.06 -2.09 -3.34
C ASP A 155 -6.72 -1.42 -3.74
N LEU A 156 -5.63 -1.91 -3.18
CA LEU A 156 -4.30 -1.42 -3.44
C LEU A 156 -3.56 -2.36 -4.40
N VAL A 157 -2.66 -1.83 -5.25
CA VAL A 157 -1.62 -2.67 -5.85
C VAL A 157 -0.67 -3.06 -4.71
N CYS A 158 -0.86 -4.27 -4.18
CA CYS A 158 -0.21 -4.73 -2.96
C CYS A 158 1.06 -5.51 -3.29
N HIS A 159 2.18 -5.12 -2.68
CA HIS A 159 3.48 -5.78 -2.85
C HIS A 159 3.64 -7.01 -1.94
N GLY A 160 2.91 -7.05 -0.82
CA GLY A 160 2.97 -8.01 0.27
C GLY A 160 2.86 -7.27 1.61
N VAL A 161 2.74 -8.00 2.71
CA VAL A 161 2.57 -7.41 4.04
C VAL A 161 3.47 -8.07 5.07
N PRO A 162 4.25 -7.29 5.84
CA PRO A 162 4.88 -7.72 7.09
C PRO A 162 3.86 -7.81 8.22
N SER A 163 4.19 -8.57 9.28
CA SER A 163 3.38 -8.62 10.50
C SER A 163 3.58 -7.39 11.39
N GLN A 164 2.65 -7.15 12.29
CA GLN A 164 2.83 -6.16 13.36
C GLN A 164 3.99 -6.55 14.29
N GLY A 165 4.18 -7.85 14.54
CA GLY A 165 5.28 -8.36 15.36
C GLY A 165 6.65 -8.00 14.76
N VAL A 166 6.85 -8.27 13.48
CA VAL A 166 8.06 -7.89 12.72
C VAL A 166 8.30 -6.38 12.78
N PHE A 167 7.27 -5.57 12.65
CA PHE A 167 7.41 -4.11 12.75
C PHE A 167 7.78 -3.67 14.16
N ASN A 168 7.18 -4.24 15.19
CA ASN A 168 7.49 -3.93 16.59
C ASN A 168 8.95 -4.26 16.93
N GLU A 169 9.47 -5.40 16.51
CA GLU A 169 10.86 -5.78 16.76
C GLU A 169 11.84 -4.84 16.01
N TYR A 170 11.50 -4.42 14.78
CA TYR A 170 12.28 -3.40 14.10
C TYR A 170 12.30 -2.07 14.87
N ILE A 171 11.16 -1.59 15.37
CA ILE A 171 11.07 -0.36 16.15
C ILE A 171 11.90 -0.46 17.43
N LYS A 172 11.84 -1.58 18.17
CA LYS A 172 12.66 -1.80 19.36
C LYS A 172 14.16 -1.71 19.05
N LYS A 173 14.62 -2.40 18.00
CA LYS A 173 16.03 -2.37 17.57
C LYS A 173 16.45 -0.97 17.13
N LEU A 174 15.55 -0.23 16.44
CA LEU A 174 15.80 1.14 16.02
C LEU A 174 15.92 2.09 17.23
N GLU A 175 15.02 1.99 18.21
CA GLU A 175 15.06 2.75 19.46
C GLU A 175 16.37 2.51 20.22
N ASN A 176 16.77 1.26 20.39
CA ASN A 176 18.01 0.90 21.09
C ASN A 176 19.26 1.45 20.38
N THR A 177 19.24 1.49 19.05
CA THR A 177 20.41 1.90 18.24
C THR A 177 20.59 3.42 18.16
N ILE A 178 19.50 4.18 18.01
CA ILE A 178 19.59 5.60 17.64
C ILE A 178 19.20 6.56 18.74
N THR A 179 18.58 6.09 19.81
CA THR A 179 17.97 6.96 20.82
C THR A 179 18.38 6.66 22.25
N ASN A 180 19.26 5.70 22.46
CA ASN A 180 19.57 5.18 23.79
C ASN A 180 18.29 4.83 24.59
N GLY A 181 17.31 4.20 23.91
CA GLY A 181 16.06 3.76 24.52
C GLY A 181 14.91 4.79 24.53
N LYS A 182 15.09 6.00 23.97
CA LYS A 182 13.97 6.94 23.83
C LYS A 182 12.93 6.40 22.86
N LYS A 183 11.64 6.45 23.26
CA LYS A 183 10.52 5.94 22.50
C LYS A 183 10.19 6.79 21.28
N ILE A 184 9.98 6.12 20.13
CA ILE A 184 9.46 6.72 18.91
C ILE A 184 7.95 6.94 19.10
N GLN A 185 7.48 8.17 18.94
CA GLN A 185 6.06 8.54 19.11
C GLN A 185 5.27 8.47 17.81
N GLU A 186 5.92 8.81 16.71
CA GLU A 186 5.30 8.78 15.39
C GLU A 186 6.27 8.17 14.37
N PHE A 187 5.72 7.34 13.48
CA PHE A 187 6.45 6.73 12.37
C PHE A 187 5.73 7.01 11.06
N ARG A 188 6.46 7.51 10.06
CA ARG A 188 5.98 7.66 8.69
C ARG A 188 6.82 6.81 7.77
N PHE A 189 6.18 5.92 7.03
CA PHE A 189 6.85 5.08 6.04
C PHE A 189 7.31 5.85 4.80
N ARG A 190 6.67 7.00 4.52
CA ARG A 190 6.98 7.86 3.39
C ARG A 190 6.87 9.33 3.80
N LYS A 191 7.77 10.15 3.28
CA LYS A 191 7.69 11.59 3.44
C LYS A 191 6.53 12.16 2.57
N PHE A 192 5.74 13.08 3.12
CA PHE A 192 4.76 13.83 2.35
C PHE A 192 5.44 14.90 1.48
N ASN A 193 4.71 15.41 0.50
CA ASN A 193 5.19 16.40 -0.48
C ASN A 193 6.45 15.93 -1.22
N SER A 194 6.54 14.65 -1.47
CA SER A 194 7.68 14.06 -2.20
C SER A 194 7.31 12.64 -2.61
N TRP A 195 7.67 12.26 -3.83
CA TRP A 195 7.49 10.88 -4.30
C TRP A 195 8.65 9.98 -3.85
N SER A 196 8.93 9.99 -2.55
CA SER A 196 10.04 9.25 -1.95
C SER A 196 9.55 8.18 -0.99
N ILE A 197 10.36 7.12 -0.83
CA ILE A 197 10.11 5.98 0.04
C ILE A 197 11.07 6.01 1.23
N VAL A 198 11.38 7.21 1.72
CA VAL A 198 12.26 7.38 2.87
C VAL A 198 11.41 7.56 4.12
N PRO A 199 11.49 6.63 5.10
CA PRO A 199 10.80 6.75 6.37
C PRO A 199 11.32 7.91 7.20
N ALA A 200 10.46 8.38 8.09
CA ALA A 200 10.82 9.37 9.11
C ALA A 200 10.16 9.02 10.44
N ILE A 201 10.83 9.40 11.51
CA ILE A 201 10.40 9.20 12.90
C ILE A 201 10.33 10.53 13.62
N LYS A 202 9.50 10.55 14.67
CA LYS A 202 9.38 11.71 15.54
C LYS A 202 9.34 11.26 17.01
N PHE A 203 10.08 11.96 17.84
CA PHE A 203 10.06 11.82 19.30
C PHE A 203 9.18 12.89 19.93
N THR A 204 8.85 12.74 21.20
CA THR A 204 8.11 13.75 21.94
C THR A 204 8.75 15.14 21.79
N LYS A 205 7.96 16.13 21.37
CA LYS A 205 8.38 17.53 21.17
C LYS A 205 9.55 17.73 20.21
N SER A 206 9.83 16.77 19.30
CA SER A 206 10.92 16.89 18.32
C SER A 206 10.40 17.17 16.90
N LYS A 207 11.31 17.56 15.99
CA LYS A 207 11.05 17.62 14.54
C LYS A 207 11.13 16.23 13.93
N TRP A 208 10.53 16.04 12.75
CA TRP A 208 10.66 14.82 11.98
C TRP A 208 12.11 14.56 11.57
N ARG A 209 12.64 13.38 11.91
CA ARG A 209 13.96 12.90 11.53
C ARG A 209 13.84 11.81 10.48
N LYS A 210 14.47 11.98 9.32
CA LYS A 210 14.59 10.94 8.30
C LYS A 210 15.53 9.83 8.76
N LEU A 211 15.19 8.59 8.42
CA LEU A 211 16.08 7.45 8.61
C LEU A 211 17.18 7.45 7.52
N ASN A 212 18.39 7.11 7.90
CA ASN A 212 19.47 6.91 6.94
C ASN A 212 19.37 5.54 6.25
N LEU A 213 20.28 5.24 5.32
CA LEU A 213 20.20 4.06 4.47
C LEU A 213 20.15 2.73 5.24
N TRP A 214 20.92 2.60 6.30
CA TRP A 214 20.98 1.35 7.07
C TRP A 214 19.98 1.30 8.25
N GLU A 215 19.58 2.43 8.77
CA GLU A 215 18.42 2.53 9.66
C GLU A 215 17.11 2.15 8.93
N ASN A 216 17.05 2.38 7.62
CA ASN A 216 15.92 2.05 6.75
C ASN A 216 15.87 0.56 6.35
N ALA A 217 16.50 -0.33 7.09
CA ALA A 217 16.57 -1.76 6.79
C ALA A 217 15.19 -2.42 6.63
N TYR A 218 14.18 -1.94 7.36
CA TYR A 218 12.81 -2.45 7.24
C TYR A 218 12.23 -2.24 5.82
N MET A 219 12.38 -1.04 5.25
CA MET A 219 11.86 -0.79 3.91
C MET A 219 12.67 -1.53 2.84
N ASN A 220 13.99 -1.70 3.06
CA ASN A 220 14.80 -2.52 2.18
C ASN A 220 14.30 -3.98 2.20
N ALA A 221 14.10 -4.55 3.39
CA ALA A 221 13.53 -5.89 3.56
C ALA A 221 12.11 -6.03 2.99
N PHE A 222 11.31 -4.96 3.08
CA PHE A 222 9.98 -4.90 2.48
C PHE A 222 10.05 -4.99 0.96
N PHE A 223 10.88 -4.19 0.29
CA PHE A 223 10.96 -4.19 -1.18
C PHE A 223 11.51 -5.49 -1.73
N GLU A 224 12.43 -6.12 -1.02
CA GLU A 224 12.99 -7.44 -1.38
C GLU A 224 12.07 -8.61 -0.99
N GLY A 225 10.98 -8.36 -0.24
CA GLY A 225 10.07 -9.40 0.23
C GLY A 225 10.61 -10.27 1.36
N TYR A 226 11.65 -9.84 2.07
CA TYR A 226 12.29 -10.65 3.12
C TYR A 226 11.46 -10.77 4.41
N ILE A 227 10.40 -9.97 4.56
CA ILE A 227 9.58 -9.92 5.78
C ILE A 227 8.08 -10.11 5.50
N PHE A 228 7.73 -10.68 4.36
CA PHE A 228 6.33 -10.89 3.98
C PHE A 228 5.74 -12.15 4.58
N ARG A 229 4.41 -12.11 4.75
CA ARG A 229 3.60 -13.27 5.05
C ARG A 229 3.74 -14.33 3.94
N GLU A 230 3.86 -15.60 4.31
CA GLU A 230 4.05 -16.70 3.33
C GLU A 230 2.98 -16.72 2.23
N SER A 231 1.72 -16.45 2.58
CA SER A 231 0.64 -16.41 1.59
C SER A 231 0.80 -15.30 0.54
N CYS A 232 1.59 -14.26 0.80
CA CYS A 232 1.84 -13.17 -0.15
C CYS A 232 2.66 -13.63 -1.37
N PHE A 233 3.52 -14.64 -1.22
CA PHE A 233 4.30 -15.20 -2.33
C PHE A 233 3.49 -16.07 -3.29
N ARG A 234 2.27 -16.43 -2.91
CA ARG A 234 1.31 -17.20 -3.71
C ARG A 234 -0.02 -16.45 -3.80
N CYS A 235 0.03 -15.12 -3.78
CA CYS A 235 -1.16 -14.27 -3.74
C CYS A 235 -1.93 -14.34 -5.04
N GLN A 236 -3.18 -14.81 -4.98
CA GLN A 236 -4.07 -14.92 -6.13
C GLN A 236 -4.63 -13.58 -6.62
N TYR A 237 -4.41 -12.51 -5.83
CA TYR A 237 -4.88 -11.16 -6.14
C TYR A 237 -3.79 -10.28 -6.79
N CYS A 238 -2.59 -10.79 -7.03
CA CYS A 238 -1.54 -10.12 -7.79
C CYS A 238 -1.73 -10.36 -9.29
N SER A 239 -2.73 -9.71 -9.85
CA SER A 239 -3.09 -9.78 -11.27
C SER A 239 -3.80 -8.50 -11.69
N THR A 240 -4.05 -8.33 -12.99
CA THR A 240 -4.91 -7.27 -13.51
C THR A 240 -6.38 -7.48 -13.18
N ASN A 241 -6.82 -8.72 -12.89
CA ASN A 241 -8.16 -9.00 -12.43
C ASN A 241 -8.32 -8.57 -10.97
N ARG A 242 -8.92 -7.41 -10.76
CA ARG A 242 -9.00 -6.75 -9.47
C ARG A 242 -10.30 -7.06 -8.72
N VAL A 243 -10.23 -6.98 -7.39
CA VAL A 243 -11.37 -7.28 -6.51
C VAL A 243 -12.16 -6.02 -6.18
N GLY A 244 -11.48 -4.90 -5.94
CA GLY A 244 -12.13 -3.63 -5.61
C GLY A 244 -12.85 -3.01 -6.81
N ILE A 245 -13.82 -2.14 -6.55
CA ILE A 245 -14.45 -1.32 -7.60
C ILE A 245 -13.39 -0.46 -8.28
N PHE A 246 -12.53 0.15 -7.47
CA PHE A 246 -11.34 0.83 -7.98
C PHE A 246 -10.08 0.22 -7.37
N THR A 247 -8.99 0.24 -8.13
CA THR A 247 -7.64 -0.06 -7.63
C THR A 247 -6.80 1.22 -7.62
N ILE A 248 -6.09 1.48 -6.54
CA ILE A 248 -5.20 2.63 -6.45
C ILE A 248 -3.75 2.22 -6.15
N ALA A 249 -2.81 2.99 -6.70
CA ALA A 249 -1.37 2.82 -6.47
C ALA A 249 -0.60 4.12 -6.73
N ASP A 250 0.72 4.09 -6.52
CA ASP A 250 1.63 5.01 -7.19
C ASP A 250 1.66 4.69 -8.70
N PHE A 251 1.65 5.68 -9.56
CA PHE A 251 1.77 5.45 -11.00
C PHE A 251 3.24 5.42 -11.43
N TRP A 252 3.97 4.39 -10.99
CA TRP A 252 5.37 4.22 -11.38
C TRP A 252 5.51 4.16 -12.90
N GLY A 253 6.47 4.89 -13.43
CA GLY A 253 6.75 4.90 -14.86
C GLY A 253 5.82 5.76 -15.73
N ILE A 254 4.90 6.51 -15.12
CA ILE A 254 4.00 7.40 -15.88
C ILE A 254 4.75 8.28 -16.87
N GLY A 255 4.29 8.33 -18.10
CA GLY A 255 4.90 9.07 -19.19
C GLY A 255 6.14 8.41 -19.81
N ARG A 256 6.61 7.26 -19.28
CA ARG A 256 7.75 6.51 -19.82
C ARG A 256 7.34 5.47 -20.87
N HIS A 257 6.22 4.80 -20.66
CA HIS A 257 5.77 3.66 -21.45
C HIS A 257 4.49 3.94 -22.25
N GLY A 258 4.08 5.19 -22.34
CA GLY A 258 2.88 5.62 -23.02
C GLY A 258 3.01 7.04 -23.55
N PHE A 259 1.90 7.77 -23.53
CA PHE A 259 1.91 9.19 -23.89
C PHE A 259 2.66 10.01 -22.84
N PRO A 260 3.39 11.08 -23.26
CA PRO A 260 4.04 11.98 -22.31
C PRO A 260 3.04 12.52 -21.28
N PHE A 261 3.45 12.56 -20.01
CA PHE A 261 2.66 13.17 -18.95
C PHE A 261 3.16 14.59 -18.69
N LYS A 262 2.31 15.59 -18.87
CA LYS A 262 2.71 17.01 -18.86
C LYS A 262 2.69 17.66 -17.47
N LYS A 263 2.07 17.02 -16.46
CA LYS A 263 2.04 17.59 -15.11
C LYS A 263 3.30 17.24 -14.33
N ASN A 264 3.62 18.09 -13.35
CA ASN A 264 4.74 17.84 -12.45
C ASN A 264 4.51 16.54 -11.64
N ILE A 265 5.49 15.63 -11.67
CA ILE A 265 5.44 14.33 -10.97
C ILE A 265 6.18 14.31 -9.62
N ALA A 266 6.86 15.39 -9.21
CA ALA A 266 7.74 15.41 -8.04
C ALA A 266 7.06 14.99 -6.72
N CYS A 267 5.77 15.31 -6.56
CA CYS A 267 4.97 14.92 -5.40
C CYS A 267 4.14 13.65 -5.60
N GLY A 268 4.42 12.89 -6.67
CA GLY A 268 3.72 11.67 -7.04
C GLY A 268 2.47 11.89 -7.91
N VAL A 269 2.09 10.82 -8.58
CA VAL A 269 0.86 10.69 -9.35
C VAL A 269 0.23 9.36 -8.94
N SER A 270 -1.05 9.35 -8.65
CA SER A 270 -1.78 8.12 -8.35
C SER A 270 -2.23 7.43 -9.64
N LEU A 271 -2.01 6.13 -9.71
CA LEU A 271 -2.71 5.23 -10.61
C LEU A 271 -4.11 4.97 -10.04
N VAL A 272 -5.12 5.07 -10.87
CA VAL A 272 -6.49 4.62 -10.58
C VAL A 272 -6.92 3.69 -11.71
N ILE A 273 -7.32 2.48 -11.36
CA ILE A 273 -7.95 1.54 -12.30
C ILE A 273 -9.42 1.43 -11.90
N ASP A 274 -10.31 1.81 -12.79
CA ASP A 274 -11.74 1.57 -12.68
C ASP A 274 -12.02 0.16 -13.22
N ASN A 275 -12.35 -0.75 -12.31
CA ASN A 275 -12.47 -2.17 -12.62
C ASN A 275 -13.88 -2.54 -13.13
N TYR A 276 -14.87 -1.68 -12.91
CA TYR A 276 -16.30 -2.00 -13.15
C TYR A 276 -17.04 -0.91 -13.92
N ASN A 277 -16.31 0.00 -14.58
CA ASN A 277 -16.86 1.17 -15.27
C ASN A 277 -17.72 2.05 -14.33
N SER A 278 -17.26 2.23 -13.11
CA SER A 278 -17.94 3.01 -12.08
C SER A 278 -17.53 4.48 -12.04
N MET A 279 -16.47 4.85 -12.78
CA MET A 279 -15.97 6.22 -12.87
C MET A 279 -17.05 7.22 -13.34
N PRO A 280 -17.93 6.90 -14.32
CA PRO A 280 -18.96 7.85 -14.78
C PRO A 280 -19.88 8.34 -13.66
N ILE A 281 -20.20 7.50 -12.67
CA ILE A 281 -21.08 7.84 -11.53
C ILE A 281 -20.43 8.89 -10.62
N LEU A 282 -19.11 8.90 -10.49
CA LEU A 282 -18.35 9.78 -9.62
C LEU A 282 -17.61 10.89 -10.38
N LYS A 283 -17.69 10.90 -11.71
CA LYS A 283 -16.84 11.72 -12.58
C LYS A 283 -16.90 13.21 -12.25
N GLU A 284 -18.08 13.76 -12.10
CA GLU A 284 -18.26 15.19 -11.79
C GLU A 284 -17.63 15.55 -10.44
N SER A 285 -17.90 14.74 -9.40
CA SER A 285 -17.33 14.94 -8.08
C SER A 285 -15.81 14.80 -8.09
N ILE A 286 -15.27 13.83 -8.87
CA ILE A 286 -13.83 13.62 -9.00
C ILE A 286 -13.16 14.81 -9.71
N LEU A 287 -13.76 15.35 -10.79
CA LEU A 287 -13.21 16.50 -11.51
C LEU A 287 -13.14 17.77 -10.67
N GLN A 288 -14.03 17.92 -9.68
CA GLN A 288 -13.96 19.03 -8.70
C GLN A 288 -12.79 18.87 -7.72
N GLU A 289 -12.43 17.63 -7.36
CA GLU A 289 -11.43 17.32 -6.34
C GLU A 289 -10.04 16.99 -6.93
N ALA A 290 -9.94 16.65 -8.23
CA ALA A 290 -8.70 16.18 -8.82
C ALA A 290 -8.56 16.48 -10.30
N TYR A 291 -7.31 16.63 -10.75
CA TYR A 291 -6.93 16.42 -12.14
C TYR A 291 -6.91 14.91 -12.44
N ILE A 292 -7.55 14.51 -13.53
CA ILE A 292 -7.52 13.13 -14.05
C ILE A 292 -7.13 13.13 -15.52
N GLU A 293 -6.37 12.11 -15.96
CA GLU A 293 -5.98 11.88 -17.35
C GLU A 293 -6.10 10.40 -17.67
N LYS A 294 -6.84 10.05 -18.75
CA LYS A 294 -6.99 8.66 -19.17
C LYS A 294 -5.66 8.12 -19.68
N ARG A 295 -5.33 6.92 -19.26
CA ARG A 295 -4.08 6.21 -19.60
C ARG A 295 -4.41 4.80 -20.09
N THR A 296 -3.39 4.02 -20.42
CA THR A 296 -3.57 2.64 -20.86
C THR A 296 -3.19 1.64 -19.78
N ILE A 297 -3.76 0.44 -19.86
CA ILE A 297 -3.43 -0.64 -18.91
C ILE A 297 -1.98 -1.12 -19.12
N GLU A 298 -1.48 -1.10 -20.34
CA GLU A 298 -0.10 -1.47 -20.67
C GLU A 298 0.89 -0.53 -19.98
N GLU A 299 0.61 0.79 -19.96
CA GLU A 299 1.42 1.75 -19.21
C GLU A 299 1.37 1.49 -17.71
N ALA A 300 0.18 1.22 -17.17
CA ALA A 300 -0.01 0.94 -15.76
C ALA A 300 0.78 -0.29 -15.31
N ILE A 301 0.78 -1.37 -16.07
CA ILE A 301 1.46 -2.63 -15.72
C ILE A 301 2.97 -2.63 -16.00
N ALA A 302 3.48 -1.69 -16.78
CA ALA A 302 4.86 -1.69 -17.24
C ALA A 302 5.88 -1.66 -16.09
N GLU A 303 5.63 -0.87 -15.04
CA GLU A 303 6.48 -0.77 -13.84
C GLU A 303 5.73 -1.23 -12.55
N GLN A 304 4.59 -1.94 -12.69
CA GLN A 304 3.78 -2.47 -11.58
C GLN A 304 3.76 -4.01 -11.63
N THR A 305 4.88 -4.64 -11.25
CA THR A 305 5.01 -6.11 -11.33
C THR A 305 3.91 -6.85 -10.56
N ASN A 306 3.41 -6.28 -9.47
CA ASN A 306 2.34 -6.85 -8.65
C ASN A 306 0.93 -6.79 -9.28
N LEU A 307 0.78 -6.15 -10.45
CA LEU A 307 -0.38 -6.31 -11.33
C LEU A 307 -0.25 -7.53 -12.24
N LYS A 308 0.88 -8.21 -12.28
CA LYS A 308 1.13 -9.39 -13.14
C LYS A 308 1.23 -10.67 -12.35
N HIS A 309 2.02 -10.66 -11.28
CA HIS A 309 2.28 -11.82 -10.44
C HIS A 309 2.78 -11.38 -9.05
N PRO A 310 2.67 -12.23 -8.03
CA PRO A 310 3.27 -11.98 -6.73
C PRO A 310 4.80 -11.99 -6.81
N LEU A 311 5.45 -11.38 -5.81
CA LEU A 311 6.89 -11.48 -5.67
C LEU A 311 7.28 -12.94 -5.39
N LEU A 312 8.39 -13.38 -5.98
CA LEU A 312 8.95 -14.71 -5.67
C LEU A 312 9.52 -14.71 -4.25
N ARG A 313 9.30 -15.84 -3.54
CA ARG A 313 9.88 -16.02 -2.21
C ARG A 313 11.41 -16.05 -2.28
N GLN A 314 12.01 -15.12 -1.58
CA GLN A 314 13.47 -14.96 -1.58
C GLN A 314 14.12 -15.94 -0.58
N PRO A 315 15.27 -16.55 -0.92
CA PRO A 315 16.00 -17.45 -0.01
C PRO A 315 16.41 -16.76 1.31
N GLN A 316 16.62 -15.45 1.29
CA GLN A 316 17.04 -14.67 2.45
C GLN A 316 15.91 -14.39 3.46
N ARG A 317 14.66 -14.69 3.13
CA ARG A 317 13.49 -14.36 3.96
C ARG A 317 13.61 -14.92 5.38
N ASP A 318 13.87 -16.20 5.50
CA ASP A 318 13.88 -16.84 6.83
C ASP A 318 15.04 -16.31 7.69
N LYS A 319 16.19 -16.09 7.09
CA LYS A 319 17.32 -15.46 7.75
C LYS A 319 16.99 -14.03 8.23
N ALA A 320 16.34 -13.24 7.39
CA ALA A 320 15.98 -11.86 7.71
C ALA A 320 14.96 -11.81 8.86
N ILE A 321 13.91 -12.64 8.81
CA ILE A 321 12.92 -12.71 9.89
C ILE A 321 13.55 -13.23 11.18
N ASN A 322 14.35 -14.29 11.14
CA ASN A 322 15.03 -14.82 12.32
C ASN A 322 15.95 -13.77 12.99
N LEU A 323 16.72 -13.03 12.20
CA LEU A 323 17.54 -11.92 12.72
C LEU A 323 16.68 -10.81 13.34
N LEU A 324 15.55 -10.49 12.74
CA LEU A 324 14.69 -9.43 13.24
C LEU A 324 13.95 -9.84 14.51
N MET A 325 13.42 -11.05 14.55
CA MET A 325 12.66 -11.59 15.70
C MET A 325 13.55 -12.02 16.88
N ASN A 326 14.84 -12.29 16.67
CA ASN A 326 15.74 -12.63 17.74
C ASN A 326 16.13 -11.38 18.56
N PRO A 327 15.85 -11.32 19.87
CA PRO A 327 16.12 -10.15 20.70
C PRO A 327 17.63 -9.83 20.85
N ASN A 328 18.51 -10.82 20.67
CA ASN A 328 19.96 -10.68 20.83
C ASN A 328 20.66 -10.11 19.59
N THR A 329 19.96 -9.98 18.44
CA THR A 329 20.53 -9.39 17.23
C THR A 329 20.34 -7.89 17.20
N THR A 330 21.29 -7.21 16.60
CA THR A 330 21.30 -5.75 16.45
C THR A 330 20.61 -5.33 15.14
N LEU A 331 20.18 -4.06 15.08
CA LEU A 331 19.70 -3.45 13.83
C LEU A 331 20.75 -3.52 12.71
N LYS A 332 22.04 -3.40 13.07
CA LYS A 332 23.16 -3.45 12.11
C LYS A 332 23.30 -4.83 11.46
N GLU A 333 23.12 -5.92 12.21
CA GLU A 333 23.14 -7.29 11.67
C GLU A 333 21.96 -7.53 10.74
N PHE A 334 20.75 -7.13 11.14
CA PHE A 334 19.57 -7.18 10.27
C PHE A 334 19.78 -6.35 9.01
N SER A 335 20.28 -5.12 9.14
CA SER A 335 20.54 -4.25 8.00
C SER A 335 21.55 -4.85 7.01
N LYS A 336 22.62 -5.47 7.50
CA LYS A 336 23.59 -6.17 6.63
C LYS A 336 22.96 -7.31 5.85
N ALA A 337 22.02 -8.06 6.45
CA ALA A 337 21.30 -9.13 5.78
C ALA A 337 20.32 -8.64 4.72
N CYS A 338 19.77 -7.43 4.89
CA CYS A 338 18.75 -6.84 4.02
C CYS A 338 19.31 -5.83 2.99
N ASN A 339 20.56 -5.41 3.14
CA ASN A 339 21.16 -4.47 2.21
C ASN A 339 21.75 -5.21 1.01
N LEU A 340 21.49 -4.67 -0.17
CA LEU A 340 22.17 -5.07 -1.40
C LEU A 340 23.68 -4.83 -1.27
N PRO A 341 24.54 -5.67 -1.89
CA PRO A 341 25.97 -5.43 -1.95
C PRO A 341 26.27 -3.98 -2.38
N TRP A 342 27.23 -3.35 -1.74
CA TRP A 342 27.54 -1.92 -1.96
C TRP A 342 27.71 -1.55 -3.45
N LYS A 343 28.25 -2.44 -4.28
CA LYS A 343 28.40 -2.25 -5.73
C LYS A 343 27.06 -2.09 -6.43
N VAL A 344 26.04 -2.85 -6.03
CA VAL A 344 24.68 -2.76 -6.56
C VAL A 344 24.01 -1.48 -6.08
N THR A 345 24.17 -1.15 -4.81
CA THR A 345 23.65 0.09 -4.21
C THR A 345 24.29 1.33 -4.86
N PHE A 346 25.60 1.31 -5.10
CA PHE A 346 26.32 2.39 -5.79
C PHE A 346 25.87 2.54 -7.24
N LYS A 347 25.79 1.44 -8.00
CA LYS A 347 25.25 1.46 -9.37
C LYS A 347 23.84 2.01 -9.42
N TYR A 348 22.97 1.59 -8.49
CA TYR A 348 21.60 2.10 -8.39
C TYR A 348 21.57 3.60 -8.08
N LEU A 349 22.40 4.06 -7.14
CA LEU A 349 22.49 5.47 -6.77
C LEU A 349 22.96 6.34 -7.95
N VAL A 350 24.01 5.91 -8.64
CA VAL A 350 24.53 6.60 -9.84
C VAL A 350 23.47 6.65 -10.93
N MET A 351 22.80 5.52 -11.22
CA MET A 351 21.73 5.48 -12.22
C MET A 351 20.52 6.33 -11.83
N LYS A 352 20.22 6.43 -10.54
CA LYS A 352 19.16 7.30 -10.02
C LYS A 352 19.53 8.77 -10.22
N ILE A 353 20.74 9.18 -9.82
CA ILE A 353 21.22 10.56 -10.00
C ILE A 353 21.23 10.94 -11.49
N LEU A 354 21.71 10.05 -12.36
CA LEU A 354 21.69 10.28 -13.82
C LEU A 354 20.27 10.42 -14.36
N LYS A 355 19.33 9.57 -13.91
CA LYS A 355 17.91 9.70 -14.28
C LYS A 355 17.32 11.01 -13.80
N ASP A 356 17.55 11.39 -12.53
CA ASP A 356 17.04 12.64 -11.97
C ASP A 356 17.61 13.87 -12.71
N LEU A 357 18.90 13.86 -13.08
CA LEU A 357 19.55 14.88 -13.91
C LEU A 357 18.92 14.97 -15.32
N ILE A 358 18.72 13.84 -15.98
CA ILE A 358 18.07 13.76 -17.29
C ILE A 358 16.64 14.35 -17.24
N TYR A 359 15.89 14.08 -16.16
CA TYR A 359 14.57 14.66 -15.93
C TYR A 359 14.64 16.18 -15.69
N THR A 360 15.55 16.61 -14.82
CA THR A 360 15.71 18.04 -14.45
C THR A 360 16.12 18.89 -15.65
N LEU A 361 16.95 18.34 -16.55
CA LEU A 361 17.42 19.01 -17.76
C LEU A 361 16.45 18.91 -18.96
N GLY A 362 15.30 18.26 -18.80
CA GLY A 362 14.34 18.07 -19.89
C GLY A 362 14.82 17.14 -21.02
N LEU A 363 15.94 16.43 -20.82
CA LEU A 363 16.61 15.60 -21.83
C LEU A 363 16.02 14.19 -21.97
N TYR A 364 14.88 13.92 -21.31
CA TYR A 364 14.27 12.59 -21.28
C TYR A 364 13.94 12.03 -22.66
N ASN A 365 13.46 12.86 -23.59
CA ASN A 365 13.13 12.41 -24.94
C ASN A 365 14.38 11.98 -25.72
N ILE A 366 15.52 12.66 -25.51
CA ILE A 366 16.82 12.31 -26.13
C ILE A 366 17.30 10.97 -25.53
N TYR A 367 17.24 10.80 -24.22
CA TYR A 367 17.59 9.55 -23.55
C TYR A 367 16.74 8.36 -24.01
N LYS A 368 15.44 8.55 -24.23
CA LYS A 368 14.53 7.52 -24.77
C LYS A 368 14.96 7.09 -26.18
N THR A 369 15.30 8.02 -27.03
CA THR A 369 15.71 7.75 -28.41
C THR A 369 17.05 6.98 -28.46
N ILE A 370 17.99 7.34 -27.60
CA ILE A 370 19.30 6.66 -27.51
C ILE A 370 19.15 5.23 -26.99
N ASN A 371 18.37 5.02 -25.89
CA ASN A 371 18.13 3.69 -25.33
C ASN A 371 17.36 2.77 -26.28
N TYR A 372 16.45 3.32 -27.09
CA TYR A 372 15.74 2.54 -28.11
C TYR A 372 16.68 2.06 -29.21
N LYS A 373 17.65 2.89 -29.61
CA LYS A 373 18.67 2.51 -30.62
C LYS A 373 19.65 1.45 -30.07
N ILE A 374 20.09 1.58 -28.81
CA ILE A 374 21.02 0.61 -28.17
C ILE A 374 20.38 -0.76 -27.95
N LYS A 375 19.05 -0.84 -27.75
CA LYS A 375 18.35 -2.14 -27.62
C LYS A 375 18.04 -2.81 -28.95
N LYS A 376 18.20 -2.12 -30.08
CA LYS A 376 18.01 -2.66 -31.42
C LYS A 376 19.34 -3.01 -32.14
N SER A 377 20.47 -2.60 -31.62
CA SER A 377 21.81 -3.06 -31.98
C SER A 377 22.23 -4.23 -31.08
#